data_26ee3ab08aa21da6efb6b97dfc9c16bb
#
_entry.id   26ee3ab08aa21da6efb6b97dfc9c16bb
#
_cell.length_a   1.000
_cell.length_b   1.000
_cell.length_c   1.000
_cell.angle_alpha   90.00
_cell.angle_beta   90.00
_cell.angle_gamma   90.00
#
_symmetry.space_group_name_H-M   'P 1'
#
loop_
_entity.id
_entity.type
_entity.pdbx_description
1 polymer ?
#
loop_
_entity_poly.entity_id
_entity_poly.type
_entity_poly.pdbx_seq_one_letter_code
_entity_poly.pdbx_strand_id
1 'polypeptide(L)'
;MRRTDPGEDHGPVRYGPPLPADGLPVLPELAAVLAAAADRADAQPVGGAPALLEAACGYWTRRGLPTVPDQVAAGPGAPALLLAVTAALAGEGADVLVPRPCAAWWAPYARLLGRPAYHVPTPAESGGVPDPYALLETVRRVRAEGGDPRLLVLSVADDPTATVAPPELLHETVEAATAEGLHLVSDETWRDTLHAPRETVLLSPAEMWPGQVTVVTDLAGALLPAGWPAAAARFPATAGGRHLHARVLDILTALGARIAAPVAAAAGYALDEPPPVTERREAAVRLHARVAAAVHAEVVAAGALARPPQAGRHLYADLGPLREPLAARGVGDAQDLEDLLTARLGMPAPGGHRFGDDLGALRVRLATGPLLGGGTVEERADCLTSPAPLELPHLRRALVSFRSAFEELRDDARRWEPPR
;
A
#
# COMPACT_ATOMS: atom_id res chain seq x y z
N MET A 1 17.90 -8.24 -20.03
CA MET A 1 17.84 -8.25 -21.51
C MET A 1 17.26 -9.61 -21.93
N ARG A 2 15.94 -9.64 -22.24
CA ARG A 2 15.27 -10.89 -22.68
C ARG A 2 15.98 -11.45 -23.90
N ARG A 3 16.34 -12.72 -23.90
CA ARG A 3 16.57 -13.48 -25.13
C ARG A 3 15.18 -13.78 -25.69
N THR A 4 14.78 -13.03 -26.69
CA THR A 4 13.55 -13.27 -27.46
C THR A 4 13.77 -14.50 -28.33
N ASP A 5 13.05 -15.58 -28.02
CA ASP A 5 12.71 -16.56 -29.02
C ASP A 5 11.75 -15.89 -30.03
N PRO A 6 11.98 -16.01 -31.35
CA PRO A 6 11.15 -15.32 -32.35
C PRO A 6 9.83 -16.10 -32.56
N GLY A 7 8.85 -15.92 -31.67
CA GLY A 7 7.54 -16.60 -31.81
C GLY A 7 6.43 -16.16 -30.86
N GLU A 8 6.73 -15.56 -29.73
CA GLU A 8 5.71 -15.11 -28.79
C GLU A 8 5.77 -13.60 -28.62
N ASP A 9 4.72 -12.92 -29.08
CA ASP A 9 4.51 -11.49 -28.91
C ASP A 9 4.11 -11.20 -27.45
N HIS A 10 5.08 -11.28 -26.56
CA HIS A 10 4.90 -10.86 -25.17
C HIS A 10 4.78 -9.34 -25.16
N GLY A 11 3.61 -8.85 -24.79
CA GLY A 11 3.35 -7.43 -24.63
C GLY A 11 4.37 -6.74 -23.70
N PRO A 12 4.43 -5.40 -23.68
CA PRO A 12 5.39 -4.67 -22.84
C PRO A 12 5.17 -4.97 -21.35
N VAL A 13 6.29 -5.13 -20.60
CA VAL A 13 6.24 -5.34 -19.14
C VAL A 13 5.62 -4.11 -18.45
N ARG A 14 4.63 -4.35 -17.61
CA ARG A 14 3.87 -3.31 -16.92
C ARG A 14 4.43 -3.07 -15.51
N TYR A 15 4.96 -1.89 -15.25
CA TYR A 15 5.50 -1.48 -13.94
C TYR A 15 4.61 -0.46 -13.21
N GLY A 16 3.49 -0.04 -13.77
CA GLY A 16 2.59 0.93 -13.14
C GLY A 16 1.84 0.35 -11.94
N PRO A 17 1.39 1.21 -11.00
CA PRO A 17 0.59 0.78 -9.86
C PRO A 17 -0.71 0.10 -10.33
N PRO A 18 -1.11 -1.00 -9.68
CA PRO A 18 -2.39 -1.62 -9.96
C PRO A 18 -3.54 -0.73 -9.44
N LEU A 19 -4.71 -0.80 -10.10
CA LEU A 19 -5.89 -0.09 -9.63
C LEU A 19 -6.36 -0.69 -8.29
N PRO A 20 -6.60 0.14 -7.26
CA PRO A 20 -7.12 -0.33 -5.99
C PRO A 20 -8.60 -0.72 -6.13
N ALA A 21 -9.00 -1.81 -5.47
CA ALA A 21 -10.40 -2.24 -5.35
C ALA A 21 -10.65 -2.76 -3.94
N ASP A 22 -11.65 -2.19 -3.25
CA ASP A 22 -12.08 -2.68 -1.93
C ASP A 22 -13.26 -3.64 -1.99
N GLY A 23 -13.99 -3.62 -3.10
CA GLY A 23 -15.13 -4.51 -3.36
C GLY A 23 -16.38 -4.20 -2.53
N LEU A 24 -16.37 -3.15 -1.73
CA LEU A 24 -17.45 -2.82 -0.80
C LEU A 24 -18.27 -1.60 -1.25
N PRO A 25 -19.57 -1.52 -0.91
CA PRO A 25 -20.38 -0.34 -1.22
C PRO A 25 -19.93 0.87 -0.38
N VAL A 26 -20.18 2.07 -0.91
CA VAL A 26 -19.92 3.33 -0.19
C VAL A 26 -20.82 3.41 1.05
N LEU A 27 -20.27 3.88 2.17
CA LEU A 27 -21.04 4.16 3.38
C LEU A 27 -22.06 5.27 3.08
N PRO A 28 -23.39 5.06 3.37
CA PRO A 28 -24.44 6.03 3.03
C PRO A 28 -24.21 7.42 3.61
N GLU A 29 -23.69 7.52 4.83
CA GLU A 29 -23.39 8.78 5.50
C GLU A 29 -22.28 9.56 4.78
N LEU A 30 -21.24 8.88 4.30
CA LEU A 30 -20.21 9.51 3.46
C LEU A 30 -20.78 10.01 2.14
N ALA A 31 -21.66 9.22 1.50
CA ALA A 31 -22.32 9.62 0.26
C ALA A 31 -23.21 10.84 0.49
N ALA A 32 -23.92 10.90 1.61
CA ALA A 32 -24.75 12.03 1.99
C ALA A 32 -23.93 13.31 2.23
N VAL A 33 -22.80 13.21 2.94
CA VAL A 33 -21.88 14.35 3.17
C VAL A 33 -21.29 14.85 1.85
N LEU A 34 -20.87 13.95 0.96
CA LEU A 34 -20.37 14.30 -0.36
C LEU A 34 -21.44 15.02 -1.19
N ALA A 35 -22.67 14.48 -1.22
CA ALA A 35 -23.80 15.07 -1.95
C ALA A 35 -24.18 16.46 -1.41
N ALA A 36 -24.17 16.64 -0.09
CA ALA A 36 -24.45 17.94 0.56
C ALA A 36 -23.40 19.01 0.28
N ALA A 37 -22.22 18.62 -0.18
CA ALA A 37 -21.14 19.53 -0.56
C ALA A 37 -20.96 19.67 -2.08
N ALA A 38 -21.80 19.04 -2.89
CA ALA A 38 -21.66 18.99 -4.35
C ALA A 38 -21.89 20.36 -5.03
N ASP A 39 -22.63 21.27 -4.40
CA ASP A 39 -22.90 22.62 -4.89
C ASP A 39 -21.82 23.66 -4.52
N ARG A 40 -20.80 23.26 -3.76
CA ARG A 40 -19.68 24.15 -3.40
C ARG A 40 -18.83 24.44 -4.62
N ALA A 41 -18.94 25.64 -5.15
CA ALA A 41 -18.22 26.09 -6.35
C ALA A 41 -16.80 26.59 -6.07
N ASP A 42 -16.47 26.92 -4.83
CA ASP A 42 -15.19 27.51 -4.47
C ASP A 42 -14.06 26.46 -4.50
N ALA A 43 -12.94 26.87 -5.09
CA ALA A 43 -11.74 26.04 -5.11
C ALA A 43 -11.20 25.86 -3.69
N GLN A 44 -10.97 24.62 -3.30
CA GLN A 44 -10.32 24.34 -2.02
C GLN A 44 -8.88 24.86 -2.00
N PRO A 45 -8.38 25.35 -0.85
CA PRO A 45 -6.99 25.75 -0.73
C PRO A 45 -6.06 24.55 -0.96
N VAL A 46 -4.89 24.83 -1.53
CA VAL A 46 -3.81 23.82 -1.61
C VAL A 46 -3.36 23.49 -0.19
N GLY A 47 -3.08 22.22 0.06
CA GLY A 47 -2.73 21.74 1.39
C GLY A 47 -3.94 21.47 2.31
N GLY A 48 -5.17 21.79 1.86
CA GLY A 48 -6.40 21.49 2.58
C GLY A 48 -7.04 22.71 3.27
N ALA A 49 -8.37 22.69 3.40
CA ALA A 49 -9.11 23.69 4.14
C ALA A 49 -8.94 23.51 5.66
N PRO A 50 -9.09 24.58 6.48
CA PRO A 50 -8.89 24.51 7.94
C PRO A 50 -9.65 23.36 8.62
N ALA A 51 -10.92 23.16 8.29
CA ALA A 51 -11.74 22.09 8.88
C ALA A 51 -11.16 20.68 8.58
N LEU A 52 -10.64 20.46 7.36
CA LEU A 52 -10.00 19.19 7.00
C LEU A 52 -8.69 19.00 7.77
N LEU A 53 -7.90 20.06 7.93
CA LEU A 53 -6.65 20.01 8.69
C LEU A 53 -6.89 19.74 10.18
N GLU A 54 -7.94 20.36 10.76
CA GLU A 54 -8.35 20.10 12.15
C GLU A 54 -8.80 18.65 12.34
N ALA A 55 -9.62 18.11 11.43
CA ALA A 55 -10.02 16.70 11.45
C ALA A 55 -8.81 15.75 11.38
N ALA A 56 -7.83 16.05 10.52
CA ALA A 56 -6.58 15.30 10.42
C ALA A 56 -5.74 15.39 11.71
N CYS A 57 -5.68 16.56 12.35
CA CYS A 57 -5.02 16.70 13.66
C CYS A 57 -5.71 15.83 14.73
N GLY A 58 -7.05 15.82 14.76
CA GLY A 58 -7.83 14.95 15.64
C GLY A 58 -7.53 13.47 15.41
N TYR A 59 -7.47 13.07 14.14
CA TYR A 59 -7.14 11.69 13.72
C TYR A 59 -5.80 11.24 14.28
N TRP A 60 -4.71 12.00 14.12
CA TRP A 60 -3.39 11.62 14.63
C TRP A 60 -3.29 11.74 16.15
N THR A 61 -3.95 12.73 16.75
CA THR A 61 -3.96 12.87 18.21
C THR A 61 -4.58 11.66 18.90
N ARG A 62 -5.68 11.11 18.33
CA ARG A 62 -6.29 9.86 18.83
C ARG A 62 -5.37 8.64 18.68
N ARG A 63 -4.34 8.73 17.83
CA ARG A 63 -3.32 7.66 17.58
C ARG A 63 -1.98 7.92 18.28
N GLY A 64 -2.00 8.80 19.31
CA GLY A 64 -0.80 9.07 20.12
C GLY A 64 0.19 10.06 19.49
N LEU A 65 -0.18 10.72 18.38
CA LEU A 65 0.64 11.72 17.69
C LEU A 65 0.01 13.12 17.84
N PRO A 66 0.26 13.86 18.93
CA PRO A 66 -0.23 15.24 19.07
C PRO A 66 0.18 16.09 17.87
N THR A 67 -0.80 16.72 17.22
CA THR A 67 -0.60 17.39 15.93
C THR A 67 -1.41 18.68 15.89
N VAL A 68 -0.84 19.71 15.27
CA VAL A 68 -1.48 21.01 15.04
C VAL A 68 -1.60 21.31 13.55
N PRO A 69 -2.53 22.16 13.11
CA PRO A 69 -2.78 22.42 11.69
C PRO A 69 -1.54 22.82 10.88
N ASP A 70 -0.60 23.59 11.48
CA ASP A 70 0.63 24.01 10.83
C ASP A 70 1.61 22.86 10.52
N GLN A 71 1.32 21.67 11.01
CA GLN A 71 2.10 20.45 10.74
C GLN A 71 1.44 19.58 9.66
N VAL A 72 0.31 19.96 9.11
CA VAL A 72 -0.51 19.11 8.25
C VAL A 72 -0.64 19.68 6.85
N ALA A 73 -0.50 18.84 5.84
CA ALA A 73 -0.93 19.13 4.48
C ALA A 73 -1.83 18.01 3.98
N ALA A 74 -2.92 18.35 3.31
CA ALA A 74 -3.80 17.42 2.63
C ALA A 74 -3.67 17.54 1.11
N GLY A 75 -3.83 16.42 0.38
CA GLY A 75 -3.70 16.38 -1.07
C GLY A 75 -4.59 15.31 -1.71
N PRO A 76 -4.69 15.30 -3.05
CA PRO A 76 -5.53 14.37 -3.80
C PRO A 76 -4.89 12.96 -3.89
N GLY A 77 -4.70 12.33 -2.73
CA GLY A 77 -4.08 11.02 -2.56
C GLY A 77 -2.61 11.08 -2.13
N ALA A 78 -2.16 10.01 -1.47
CA ALA A 78 -0.78 9.87 -0.99
C ALA A 78 0.27 9.99 -2.11
N PRO A 79 0.02 9.54 -3.34
CA PRO A 79 0.93 9.75 -4.46
C PRO A 79 1.35 11.21 -4.68
N ALA A 80 0.41 12.15 -4.64
CA ALA A 80 0.71 13.57 -4.81
C ALA A 80 1.56 14.13 -3.65
N LEU A 81 1.26 13.70 -2.43
CA LEU A 81 2.01 14.10 -1.23
C LEU A 81 3.45 13.54 -1.25
N LEU A 82 3.62 12.25 -1.59
CA LEU A 82 4.95 11.66 -1.67
C LEU A 82 5.78 12.29 -2.79
N LEU A 83 5.18 12.56 -3.96
CA LEU A 83 5.85 13.28 -5.02
C LEU A 83 6.34 14.65 -4.52
N ALA A 84 5.48 15.40 -3.82
CA ALA A 84 5.84 16.71 -3.31
C ALA A 84 6.93 16.65 -2.22
N VAL A 85 6.86 15.69 -1.29
CA VAL A 85 7.90 15.44 -0.27
C VAL A 85 9.23 15.08 -0.94
N THR A 86 9.20 14.12 -1.87
CA THR A 86 10.40 13.70 -2.60
C THR A 86 11.01 14.86 -3.38
N ALA A 87 10.20 15.66 -4.08
CA ALA A 87 10.68 16.82 -4.84
C ALA A 87 11.23 17.92 -3.92
N ALA A 88 10.61 18.14 -2.76
CA ALA A 88 11.10 19.10 -1.78
C ALA A 88 12.49 18.72 -1.22
N LEU A 89 12.76 17.44 -1.02
CA LEU A 89 14.06 16.92 -0.59
C LEU A 89 15.05 16.79 -1.76
N ALA A 90 14.58 16.35 -2.93
CA ALA A 90 15.41 16.12 -4.12
C ALA A 90 16.00 17.39 -4.73
N GLY A 91 15.44 18.59 -4.45
CA GLY A 91 16.02 19.86 -4.86
C GLY A 91 17.46 20.06 -4.38
N GLU A 92 17.89 19.27 -3.41
CA GLU A 92 19.24 19.23 -2.82
C GLU A 92 20.10 18.08 -3.37
N GLY A 93 19.64 17.35 -4.38
CA GLY A 93 20.38 16.21 -4.96
C GLY A 93 20.05 14.85 -4.35
N ALA A 94 19.03 14.77 -3.50
CA ALA A 94 18.72 13.61 -2.70
C ALA A 94 18.26 12.37 -3.49
N ASP A 95 18.87 11.22 -3.18
CA ASP A 95 18.42 9.91 -3.62
C ASP A 95 17.45 9.27 -2.63
N VAL A 96 16.62 8.37 -3.13
CA VAL A 96 15.55 7.73 -2.36
C VAL A 96 15.89 6.27 -2.08
N LEU A 97 15.76 5.85 -0.83
CA LEU A 97 15.81 4.45 -0.43
C LEU A 97 14.39 3.94 -0.21
N VAL A 98 14.08 2.77 -0.74
CA VAL A 98 12.81 2.06 -0.55
C VAL A 98 13.06 0.59 -0.24
N PRO A 99 12.23 -0.05 0.61
CA PRO A 99 12.26 -1.51 0.78
C PRO A 99 12.06 -2.25 -0.55
N ARG A 100 12.44 -3.50 -0.60
CA ARG A 100 12.09 -4.41 -1.68
C ARG A 100 11.57 -5.74 -1.10
N PRO A 101 10.28 -6.05 -1.31
CA PRO A 101 9.29 -5.28 -2.07
C PRO A 101 8.81 -4.01 -1.35
N CYS A 102 8.09 -3.14 -2.08
CA CYS A 102 7.47 -1.92 -1.55
C CYS A 102 6.19 -1.58 -2.31
N ALA A 103 5.39 -0.64 -1.80
CA ALA A 103 4.21 -0.17 -2.50
C ALA A 103 4.56 0.31 -3.93
N ALA A 104 3.77 -0.13 -4.91
CA ALA A 104 4.06 0.04 -6.34
C ALA A 104 4.15 1.51 -6.78
N TRP A 105 3.65 2.44 -5.98
CA TRP A 105 3.63 3.86 -6.28
C TRP A 105 4.81 4.65 -5.67
N TRP A 106 5.71 4.03 -4.88
CA TRP A 106 6.86 4.76 -4.29
C TRP A 106 8.00 5.02 -5.28
N ALA A 107 8.56 3.98 -5.87
CA ALA A 107 9.71 4.11 -6.79
C ALA A 107 9.46 4.97 -8.05
N PRO A 108 8.26 4.98 -8.68
CA PRO A 108 8.00 5.80 -9.86
C PRO A 108 8.23 7.29 -9.67
N TYR A 109 8.01 7.84 -8.47
CA TYR A 109 8.19 9.28 -8.22
C TYR A 109 9.64 9.73 -8.21
N ALA A 110 10.53 8.92 -7.62
CA ALA A 110 11.96 9.20 -7.68
C ALA A 110 12.42 9.26 -9.14
N ARG A 111 12.01 8.29 -9.96
CA ARG A 111 12.33 8.26 -11.40
C ARG A 111 11.76 9.43 -12.17
N LEU A 112 10.52 9.86 -11.87
CA LEU A 112 9.89 11.02 -12.49
C LEU A 112 10.71 12.29 -12.24
N LEU A 113 11.34 12.40 -11.06
CA LEU A 113 12.20 13.51 -10.68
C LEU A 113 13.66 13.35 -11.19
N GLY A 114 13.94 12.32 -12.01
CA GLY A 114 15.27 12.03 -12.50
C GLY A 114 16.23 11.52 -11.40
N ARG A 115 15.69 10.97 -10.31
CA ARG A 115 16.47 10.44 -9.19
C ARG A 115 16.40 8.92 -9.15
N PRO A 116 17.51 8.25 -8.82
CA PRO A 116 17.50 6.82 -8.56
C PRO A 116 16.66 6.50 -7.31
N ALA A 117 15.91 5.39 -7.38
CA ALA A 117 15.35 4.74 -6.22
C ALA A 117 16.19 3.48 -5.94
N TYR A 118 16.86 3.47 -4.81
CA TYR A 118 17.68 2.33 -4.40
C TYR A 118 16.88 1.40 -3.52
N HIS A 119 16.82 0.15 -3.90
CA HIS A 119 16.08 -0.87 -3.17
C HIS A 119 16.92 -1.47 -2.05
N VAL A 120 16.36 -1.50 -0.84
CA VAL A 120 16.93 -2.20 0.32
C VAL A 120 16.24 -3.56 0.44
N PRO A 121 16.99 -4.69 0.38
CA PRO A 121 16.39 -6.01 0.56
C PRO A 121 15.64 -6.12 1.88
N THR A 122 14.40 -6.59 1.83
CA THR A 122 13.49 -6.59 2.99
C THR A 122 12.77 -7.93 3.07
N PRO A 123 12.93 -8.70 4.15
CA PRO A 123 12.21 -9.95 4.33
C PRO A 123 10.70 -9.74 4.41
N ALA A 124 9.91 -10.67 3.89
CA ALA A 124 8.45 -10.55 3.85
C ALA A 124 7.80 -10.48 5.25
N GLU A 125 8.47 -11.01 6.28
CA GLU A 125 8.03 -10.99 7.68
C GLU A 125 8.30 -9.69 8.43
N SER A 126 9.10 -8.79 7.85
CA SER A 126 9.54 -7.57 8.52
C SER A 126 8.60 -6.39 8.35
N GLY A 127 7.43 -6.59 7.73
CA GLY A 127 6.39 -5.55 7.63
C GLY A 127 6.81 -4.33 6.83
N GLY A 128 7.61 -4.52 5.76
CA GLY A 128 8.08 -3.41 4.93
C GLY A 128 9.23 -2.61 5.53
N VAL A 129 9.79 -3.05 6.68
CA VAL A 129 10.93 -2.41 7.34
C VAL A 129 12.19 -3.20 7.04
N PRO A 130 13.22 -2.62 6.39
CA PRO A 130 14.47 -3.31 6.11
C PRO A 130 15.27 -3.60 7.38
N ASP A 131 16.07 -4.63 7.33
CA ASP A 131 17.09 -4.89 8.36
C ASP A 131 18.07 -3.70 8.44
N PRO A 132 18.45 -3.22 9.66
CA PRO A 132 19.32 -2.07 9.81
C PRO A 132 20.71 -2.26 9.17
N TYR A 133 21.26 -3.49 9.17
CA TYR A 133 22.54 -3.76 8.50
C TYR A 133 22.41 -3.69 6.98
N ALA A 134 21.33 -4.23 6.43
CA ALA A 134 21.04 -4.12 4.99
C ALA A 134 20.83 -2.67 4.55
N LEU A 135 20.17 -1.85 5.41
CA LEU A 135 20.02 -0.42 5.18
C LEU A 135 21.37 0.29 5.18
N LEU A 136 22.21 0.10 6.21
CA LEU A 136 23.53 0.74 6.32
C LEU A 136 24.45 0.34 5.17
N GLU A 137 24.44 -0.93 4.77
CA GLU A 137 25.21 -1.40 3.63
C GLU A 137 24.77 -0.75 2.31
N THR A 138 23.44 -0.61 2.13
CA THR A 138 22.90 0.08 0.97
C THR A 138 23.32 1.54 0.96
N VAL A 139 23.23 2.25 2.09
CA VAL A 139 23.67 3.65 2.22
C VAL A 139 25.16 3.79 1.87
N ARG A 140 26.01 2.92 2.40
CA ARG A 140 27.46 2.94 2.12
C ARG A 140 27.76 2.73 0.64
N ARG A 141 27.10 1.74 0.03
CA ARG A 141 27.26 1.42 -1.38
C ARG A 141 26.84 2.59 -2.26
N VAL A 142 25.66 3.19 -2.01
CA VAL A 142 25.15 4.33 -2.77
C VAL A 142 26.10 5.52 -2.69
N ARG A 143 26.61 5.84 -1.49
CA ARG A 143 27.61 6.91 -1.31
C ARG A 143 28.92 6.60 -2.02
N ALA A 144 29.38 5.37 -2.00
CA ALA A 144 30.62 4.96 -2.69
C ALA A 144 30.48 5.09 -4.22
N GLU A 145 29.27 4.92 -4.75
CA GLU A 145 28.92 5.13 -6.15
C GLU A 145 28.66 6.60 -6.52
N GLY A 146 28.82 7.53 -5.56
CA GLY A 146 28.65 8.98 -5.73
C GLY A 146 27.22 9.48 -5.56
N GLY A 147 26.30 8.64 -5.06
CA GLY A 147 24.93 9.03 -4.70
C GLY A 147 24.85 9.73 -3.33
N ASP A 148 23.73 10.41 -3.10
CA ASP A 148 23.43 11.11 -1.84
C ASP A 148 22.07 10.67 -1.27
N PRO A 149 22.00 9.51 -0.58
CA PRO A 149 20.76 9.02 0.02
C PRO A 149 20.33 9.96 1.17
N ARG A 150 19.13 10.54 1.04
CA ARG A 150 18.56 11.50 1.99
C ARG A 150 17.17 11.10 2.48
N LEU A 151 16.49 10.22 1.77
CA LEU A 151 15.12 9.84 2.05
C LEU A 151 15.00 8.31 2.15
N LEU A 152 14.41 7.86 3.25
CA LEU A 152 13.92 6.48 3.39
C LEU A 152 12.39 6.51 3.45
N VAL A 153 11.72 5.77 2.56
CA VAL A 153 10.27 5.53 2.63
C VAL A 153 10.06 4.13 3.18
N LEU A 154 9.21 4.01 4.20
CA LEU A 154 8.84 2.72 4.79
C LEU A 154 7.35 2.70 5.16
N SER A 155 6.79 1.53 5.43
CA SER A 155 5.44 1.35 5.95
C SER A 155 5.47 0.67 7.33
N VAL A 156 4.39 0.79 8.09
CA VAL A 156 4.21 0.11 9.38
C VAL A 156 3.25 -1.07 9.28
N ALA A 157 2.38 -1.04 8.27
CA ALA A 157 1.57 -2.15 7.80
C ALA A 157 1.74 -2.18 6.27
N ASP A 158 2.37 -3.21 5.77
CA ASP A 158 3.03 -3.18 4.46
C ASP A 158 2.13 -3.49 3.27
N ASP A 159 2.33 -2.78 2.18
CA ASP A 159 1.92 -3.13 0.82
C ASP A 159 3.21 -3.42 0.01
N PRO A 160 3.46 -4.65 -0.49
CA PRO A 160 2.43 -5.66 -0.81
C PRO A 160 2.29 -6.83 0.17
N THR A 161 3.10 -6.94 1.21
CA THR A 161 3.20 -8.18 1.99
C THR A 161 2.05 -8.39 2.97
N ALA A 162 1.30 -7.34 3.32
CA ALA A 162 0.23 -7.34 4.33
C ALA A 162 0.71 -7.77 5.73
N THR A 163 1.99 -7.63 6.00
CA THR A 163 2.60 -7.90 7.31
C THR A 163 2.83 -6.60 8.09
N VAL A 164 2.99 -6.69 9.40
CA VAL A 164 3.21 -5.56 10.30
C VAL A 164 4.64 -5.57 10.80
N ALA A 165 5.27 -4.40 10.85
CA ALA A 165 6.64 -4.25 11.31
C ALA A 165 6.79 -4.63 12.78
N PRO A 166 7.72 -5.53 13.14
CA PRO A 166 8.08 -5.78 14.52
C PRO A 166 8.61 -4.49 15.18
N PRO A 167 8.12 -4.12 16.39
CA PRO A 167 8.50 -2.87 17.05
C PRO A 167 10.01 -2.71 17.25
N GLU A 168 10.71 -3.77 17.60
CA GLU A 168 12.15 -3.77 17.82
C GLU A 168 12.91 -3.50 16.52
N LEU A 169 12.55 -4.18 15.43
CA LEU A 169 13.15 -3.98 14.12
C LEU A 169 12.90 -2.55 13.62
N LEU A 170 11.66 -2.06 13.79
CA LEU A 170 11.30 -0.70 13.43
C LEU A 170 12.18 0.32 14.19
N HIS A 171 12.35 0.12 15.49
CA HIS A 171 13.19 0.98 16.33
C HIS A 171 14.64 1.01 15.83
N GLU A 172 15.26 -0.15 15.68
CA GLU A 172 16.66 -0.27 15.24
C GLU A 172 16.89 0.32 13.83
N THR A 173 15.94 0.09 12.92
CA THR A 173 16.04 0.61 11.55
C THR A 173 15.91 2.13 11.51
N VAL A 174 14.98 2.69 12.29
CA VAL A 174 14.79 4.14 12.37
C VAL A 174 15.99 4.82 13.04
N GLU A 175 16.57 4.21 14.09
CA GLU A 175 17.80 4.68 14.72
C GLU A 175 18.96 4.71 13.72
N ALA A 176 19.17 3.61 12.97
CA ALA A 176 20.19 3.52 11.94
C ALA A 176 19.98 4.57 10.83
N ALA A 177 18.75 4.74 10.36
CA ALA A 177 18.42 5.72 9.32
C ALA A 177 18.69 7.16 9.79
N THR A 178 18.29 7.49 11.02
CA THR A 178 18.48 8.83 11.58
C THR A 178 19.95 9.15 11.86
N ALA A 179 20.75 8.16 12.31
CA ALA A 179 22.20 8.29 12.48
C ALA A 179 22.91 8.58 11.15
N GLU A 180 22.40 8.05 10.03
CA GLU A 180 22.90 8.34 8.68
C GLU A 180 22.37 9.66 8.08
N GLY A 181 21.54 10.39 8.81
CA GLY A 181 20.97 11.68 8.38
C GLY A 181 19.83 11.54 7.35
N LEU A 182 19.20 10.37 7.27
CA LEU A 182 18.04 10.16 6.40
C LEU A 182 16.79 10.82 6.99
N HIS A 183 16.02 11.49 6.15
CA HIS A 183 14.63 11.85 6.47
C HIS A 183 13.73 10.64 6.23
N LEU A 184 12.82 10.37 7.15
CA LEU A 184 11.91 9.23 7.02
C LEU A 184 10.52 9.70 6.56
N VAL A 185 9.95 8.97 5.60
CA VAL A 185 8.52 9.01 5.30
C VAL A 185 7.92 7.69 5.73
N SER A 186 7.01 7.74 6.70
CA SER A 186 6.20 6.59 7.13
C SER A 186 4.88 6.60 6.39
N ASP A 187 4.68 5.61 5.51
CA ASP A 187 3.38 5.35 4.90
C ASP A 187 2.52 4.56 5.88
N GLU A 188 1.51 5.20 6.43
CA GLU A 188 0.58 4.62 7.39
C GLU A 188 -0.81 4.37 6.79
N THR A 189 -0.90 4.25 5.47
CA THR A 189 -2.15 4.02 4.73
C THR A 189 -2.93 2.80 5.25
N TRP A 190 -2.25 1.73 5.62
CA TRP A 190 -2.88 0.49 6.08
C TRP A 190 -2.93 0.32 7.61
N ARG A 191 -2.50 1.33 8.36
CA ARG A 191 -2.47 1.33 9.83
C ARG A 191 -3.79 0.90 10.47
N ASP A 192 -4.91 1.41 9.97
CA ASP A 192 -6.24 1.18 10.54
C ASP A 192 -6.92 -0.09 10.02
N THR A 193 -6.15 -0.99 9.40
CA THR A 193 -6.65 -2.23 8.79
C THR A 193 -6.11 -3.49 9.46
N LEU A 194 -5.59 -3.40 10.68
CA LEU A 194 -5.07 -4.56 11.42
C LEU A 194 -6.13 -5.64 11.62
N HIS A 195 -5.81 -6.86 11.24
CA HIS A 195 -6.73 -8.00 11.34
C HIS A 195 -6.99 -8.42 12.79
N ALA A 196 -5.98 -8.29 13.65
CA ALA A 196 -6.05 -8.59 15.10
C ALA A 196 -5.51 -7.39 15.92
N PRO A 197 -6.23 -6.25 15.99
CA PRO A 197 -5.70 -5.01 16.58
C PRO A 197 -5.44 -5.08 18.08
N ARG A 198 -5.99 -6.09 18.77
CA ARG A 198 -5.74 -6.32 20.20
C ARG A 198 -4.50 -7.17 20.47
N GLU A 199 -3.99 -7.86 19.45
CA GLU A 199 -2.87 -8.80 19.54
C GLU A 199 -1.63 -8.29 18.81
N THR A 200 -1.81 -7.25 17.97
CA THR A 200 -0.75 -6.71 17.13
C THR A 200 -0.34 -5.33 17.63
N VAL A 201 0.91 -5.18 18.03
CA VAL A 201 1.49 -3.89 18.37
C VAL A 201 1.92 -3.20 17.08
N LEU A 202 1.34 -2.04 16.79
CA LEU A 202 1.72 -1.21 15.68
C LEU A 202 2.18 0.15 16.21
N LEU A 203 3.42 0.50 15.95
CA LEU A 203 4.02 1.78 16.33
C LEU A 203 4.23 2.64 15.08
N SER A 204 4.07 3.95 15.23
CA SER A 204 4.52 4.91 14.24
C SER A 204 6.00 5.27 14.51
N PRO A 205 6.87 5.32 13.50
CA PRO A 205 8.20 5.89 13.66
C PRO A 205 8.17 7.32 14.22
N ALA A 206 7.09 8.07 13.93
CA ALA A 206 6.93 9.44 14.43
C ALA A 206 6.64 9.52 15.95
N GLU A 207 6.23 8.43 16.59
CA GLU A 207 6.11 8.33 18.06
C GLU A 207 7.49 8.28 18.71
N MET A 208 8.46 7.62 18.05
CA MET A 208 9.82 7.44 18.55
C MET A 208 10.74 8.61 18.16
N TRP A 209 10.62 9.09 16.91
CA TRP A 209 11.45 10.19 16.34
C TRP A 209 10.58 11.30 15.74
N PRO A 210 9.82 12.05 16.58
CA PRO A 210 8.85 13.04 16.10
C PRO A 210 9.48 14.20 15.32
N GLY A 211 10.79 14.40 15.44
CA GLY A 211 11.54 15.47 14.78
C GLY A 211 12.05 15.16 13.38
N GLN A 212 12.00 13.88 12.93
CA GLN A 212 12.64 13.44 11.68
C GLN A 212 11.73 12.63 10.78
N VAL A 213 10.47 12.38 11.19
CA VAL A 213 9.54 11.53 10.45
C VAL A 213 8.36 12.33 9.94
N THR A 214 8.15 12.28 8.64
CA THR A 214 6.90 12.69 8.00
C THR A 214 5.99 11.46 7.86
N VAL A 215 4.75 11.57 8.36
CA VAL A 215 3.75 10.51 8.21
C VAL A 215 2.84 10.83 7.03
N VAL A 216 2.57 9.87 6.17
CA VAL A 216 1.61 9.98 5.07
C VAL A 216 0.54 8.92 5.24
N THR A 217 -0.73 9.30 5.10
CA THR A 217 -1.88 8.40 5.17
C THR A 217 -2.82 8.66 4.00
N ASP A 218 -2.97 7.67 3.10
CA ASP A 218 -4.03 7.72 2.09
C ASP A 218 -5.35 7.25 2.71
N LEU A 219 -6.39 8.07 2.58
CA LEU A 219 -7.67 7.77 3.20
C LEU A 219 -8.41 6.62 2.52
N ALA A 220 -8.05 6.28 1.28
CA ALA A 220 -8.54 5.10 0.57
C ALA A 220 -8.07 3.77 1.21
N GLY A 221 -7.09 3.80 2.11
CA GLY A 221 -6.67 2.63 2.89
C GLY A 221 -7.79 2.06 3.75
N ALA A 222 -8.50 2.89 4.52
CA ALA A 222 -9.51 2.43 5.48
C ALA A 222 -10.76 3.32 5.60
N LEU A 223 -10.72 4.57 5.14
CA LEU A 223 -11.71 5.59 5.49
C LEU A 223 -12.58 6.04 4.31
N LEU A 224 -12.02 6.11 3.09
CA LEU A 224 -12.71 6.56 1.89
C LEU A 224 -12.71 5.52 0.79
N PRO A 225 -13.69 5.54 -0.12
CA PRO A 225 -13.61 4.78 -1.38
C PRO A 225 -12.41 5.22 -2.21
N ALA A 226 -11.75 4.29 -2.90
CA ALA A 226 -10.60 4.58 -3.77
C ALA A 226 -10.89 5.60 -4.89
N GLY A 227 -12.15 5.72 -5.31
CA GLY A 227 -12.58 6.71 -6.29
C GLY A 227 -12.71 8.15 -5.74
N TRP A 228 -12.48 8.37 -4.45
CA TRP A 228 -12.50 9.68 -3.79
C TRP A 228 -11.11 10.01 -3.23
N PRO A 229 -10.15 10.37 -4.09
CA PRO A 229 -8.75 10.50 -3.70
C PRO A 229 -8.54 11.65 -2.72
N ALA A 230 -8.09 11.30 -1.52
CA ALA A 230 -7.67 12.22 -0.48
C ALA A 230 -6.64 11.56 0.43
N ALA A 231 -5.64 12.32 0.83
CA ALA A 231 -4.61 11.90 1.77
C ALA A 231 -4.20 13.07 2.65
N ALA A 232 -3.58 12.76 3.77
CA ALA A 232 -2.98 13.75 4.65
C ALA A 232 -1.53 13.37 4.96
N ALA A 233 -0.68 14.38 5.10
CA ALA A 233 0.69 14.27 5.57
C ALA A 233 0.87 15.08 6.85
N ARG A 234 1.60 14.52 7.84
CA ARG A 234 2.00 15.16 9.08
C ARG A 234 3.51 15.38 9.06
N PHE A 235 3.93 16.61 9.25
CA PHE A 235 5.33 17.00 9.26
C PHE A 235 5.86 17.18 10.68
N PRO A 236 7.18 17.01 10.90
CA PRO A 236 7.82 17.29 12.18
C PRO A 236 7.60 18.72 12.67
N ALA A 237 7.45 18.92 13.99
CA ALA A 237 7.29 20.23 14.62
C ALA A 237 8.61 21.07 14.68
N THR A 238 9.70 20.58 14.09
CA THR A 238 11.01 21.23 14.06
C THR A 238 11.08 22.35 13.00
N ALA A 239 12.11 23.18 13.06
CA ALA A 239 12.36 24.19 12.02
C ALA A 239 12.54 23.55 10.63
N GLY A 240 13.26 22.42 10.55
CA GLY A 240 13.41 21.65 9.30
C GLY A 240 12.08 21.10 8.79
N GLY A 241 11.24 20.55 9.68
CA GLY A 241 9.92 20.05 9.32
C GLY A 241 8.99 21.15 8.82
N ARG A 242 8.99 22.34 9.42
CA ARG A 242 8.24 23.50 8.93
C ARG A 242 8.74 23.98 7.56
N HIS A 243 10.06 23.98 7.35
CA HIS A 243 10.62 24.31 6.04
C HIS A 243 10.21 23.29 4.97
N LEU A 244 10.30 21.99 5.27
CA LEU A 244 9.85 20.93 4.38
C LEU A 244 8.36 21.09 4.07
N HIS A 245 7.50 21.32 5.07
CA HIS A 245 6.07 21.57 4.89
C HIS A 245 5.80 22.73 3.91
N ALA A 246 6.45 23.88 4.11
CA ALA A 246 6.31 25.04 3.22
C ALA A 246 6.70 24.70 1.78
N ARG A 247 7.83 24.03 1.56
CA ARG A 247 8.26 23.59 0.21
C ARG A 247 7.27 22.60 -0.42
N VAL A 248 6.70 21.69 0.37
CA VAL A 248 5.67 20.76 -0.11
C VAL A 248 4.42 21.52 -0.57
N LEU A 249 3.97 22.53 0.18
CA LEU A 249 2.84 23.37 -0.22
C LEU A 249 3.13 24.16 -1.51
N ASP A 250 4.36 24.67 -1.70
CA ASP A 250 4.77 25.33 -2.94
C ASP A 250 4.69 24.38 -4.13
N ILE A 251 5.17 23.13 -3.98
CA ILE A 251 5.12 22.11 -5.03
C ILE A 251 3.68 21.71 -5.33
N LEU A 252 2.85 21.44 -4.31
CA LEU A 252 1.44 21.14 -4.49
C LEU A 252 0.70 22.29 -5.18
N THR A 253 1.09 23.54 -4.90
CA THR A 253 0.56 24.73 -5.57
C THR A 253 0.93 24.74 -7.04
N ALA A 254 2.18 24.48 -7.36
CA ALA A 254 2.67 24.42 -8.75
C ALA A 254 1.99 23.29 -9.56
N LEU A 255 1.68 22.17 -8.90
CA LEU A 255 0.95 21.04 -9.50
C LEU A 255 -0.58 21.30 -9.58
N GLY A 256 -1.10 22.35 -8.96
CA GLY A 256 -2.55 22.55 -8.81
C GLY A 256 -3.23 21.43 -8.01
N ALA A 257 -2.50 20.74 -7.14
CA ALA A 257 -2.95 19.56 -6.40
C ALA A 257 -3.93 19.96 -5.28
N ARG A 258 -5.23 19.97 -5.61
CA ARG A 258 -6.34 20.29 -4.69
C ARG A 258 -7.27 19.10 -4.56
N ILE A 259 -7.82 18.93 -3.38
CA ILE A 259 -8.93 17.98 -3.17
C ILE A 259 -10.23 18.67 -3.62
N ALA A 260 -11.08 17.98 -4.37
CA ALA A 260 -12.40 18.52 -4.72
C ALA A 260 -13.24 18.77 -3.47
N ALA A 261 -14.01 19.88 -3.43
CA ALA A 261 -14.77 20.30 -2.25
C ALA A 261 -15.68 19.20 -1.66
N PRO A 262 -16.44 18.43 -2.47
CA PRO A 262 -17.23 17.31 -1.95
C PRO A 262 -16.37 16.21 -1.30
N VAL A 263 -15.23 15.88 -1.91
CA VAL A 263 -14.29 14.87 -1.38
C VAL A 263 -13.64 15.38 -0.09
N ALA A 264 -13.26 16.67 -0.03
CA ALA A 264 -12.70 17.25 1.18
C ALA A 264 -13.69 17.23 2.36
N ALA A 265 -14.98 17.46 2.10
CA ALA A 265 -16.02 17.34 3.12
C ALA A 265 -16.17 15.90 3.62
N ALA A 266 -16.22 14.93 2.72
CA ALA A 266 -16.28 13.50 3.07
C ALA A 266 -15.01 13.05 3.82
N ALA A 267 -13.83 13.55 3.42
CA ALA A 267 -12.56 13.28 4.09
C ALA A 267 -12.53 13.82 5.53
N GLY A 268 -12.98 15.06 5.74
CA GLY A 268 -13.10 15.62 7.09
C GLY A 268 -14.01 14.80 7.98
N TYR A 269 -15.22 14.48 7.50
CA TYR A 269 -16.16 13.61 8.21
C TYR A 269 -15.55 12.22 8.55
N ALA A 270 -14.85 11.63 7.61
CA ALA A 270 -14.20 10.32 7.81
C ALA A 270 -13.07 10.40 8.85
N LEU A 271 -12.28 11.47 8.83
CA LEU A 271 -11.17 11.70 9.78
C LEU A 271 -11.67 12.04 11.19
N ASP A 272 -12.87 12.58 11.35
CA ASP A 272 -13.51 12.77 12.65
C ASP A 272 -13.95 11.45 13.30
N GLU A 273 -14.01 10.36 12.50
CA GLU A 273 -14.32 8.99 12.93
C GLU A 273 -15.63 8.88 13.73
N PRO A 274 -16.75 9.42 13.24
CA PRO A 274 -18.04 9.23 13.90
C PRO A 274 -18.42 7.73 13.92
N PRO A 275 -19.37 7.33 14.80
CA PRO A 275 -19.73 5.91 14.96
C PRO A 275 -19.97 5.15 13.65
N PRO A 276 -20.74 5.67 12.66
CA PRO A 276 -20.95 4.93 11.41
C PRO A 276 -19.65 4.63 10.65
N VAL A 277 -18.68 5.55 10.65
CA VAL A 277 -17.37 5.35 9.99
C VAL A 277 -16.54 4.29 10.73
N THR A 278 -16.52 4.36 12.06
CA THR A 278 -15.77 3.42 12.89
C THR A 278 -16.34 2.01 12.77
N GLU A 279 -17.65 1.84 12.92
CA GLU A 279 -18.35 0.56 12.80
C GLU A 279 -18.15 -0.06 11.42
N ARG A 280 -18.26 0.76 10.37
CA ARG A 280 -18.02 0.35 8.98
C ARG A 280 -16.60 -0.13 8.76
N ARG A 281 -15.59 0.63 9.24
CA ARG A 281 -14.18 0.26 9.16
C ARG A 281 -13.92 -1.07 9.86
N GLU A 282 -14.41 -1.23 11.09
CA GLU A 282 -14.23 -2.48 11.84
C GLU A 282 -14.89 -3.69 11.16
N ALA A 283 -16.10 -3.51 10.62
CA ALA A 283 -16.78 -4.57 9.86
C ALA A 283 -16.00 -4.95 8.59
N ALA A 284 -15.48 -3.95 7.86
CA ALA A 284 -14.67 -4.17 6.68
C ALA A 284 -13.36 -4.90 7.00
N VAL A 285 -12.67 -4.51 8.06
CA VAL A 285 -11.43 -5.17 8.52
C VAL A 285 -11.70 -6.64 8.88
N ARG A 286 -12.74 -6.91 9.67
CA ARG A 286 -13.12 -8.30 10.01
C ARG A 286 -13.43 -9.15 8.78
N LEU A 287 -14.12 -8.57 7.80
CA LEU A 287 -14.46 -9.26 6.56
C LEU A 287 -13.20 -9.56 5.74
N HIS A 288 -12.36 -8.55 5.48
CA HIS A 288 -11.13 -8.73 4.71
C HIS A 288 -10.16 -9.70 5.39
N ALA A 289 -10.07 -9.69 6.72
CA ALA A 289 -9.26 -10.64 7.48
C ALA A 289 -9.70 -12.10 7.23
N ARG A 290 -11.03 -12.36 7.26
CA ARG A 290 -11.57 -13.70 6.98
C ARG A 290 -11.31 -14.15 5.55
N VAL A 291 -11.53 -13.25 4.58
CA VAL A 291 -11.29 -13.56 3.16
C VAL A 291 -9.81 -13.77 2.91
N ALA A 292 -8.94 -12.92 3.46
CA ALA A 292 -7.49 -13.06 3.32
C ALA A 292 -6.96 -14.36 3.92
N ALA A 293 -7.48 -14.78 5.07
CA ALA A 293 -7.13 -16.07 5.69
C ALA A 293 -7.55 -17.25 4.81
N ALA A 294 -8.76 -17.20 4.21
CA ALA A 294 -9.22 -18.24 3.28
C ALA A 294 -8.33 -18.31 2.02
N VAL A 295 -8.03 -17.16 1.42
CA VAL A 295 -7.15 -17.07 0.24
C VAL A 295 -5.73 -17.57 0.58
N HIS A 296 -5.18 -17.18 1.74
CA HIS A 296 -3.88 -17.64 2.21
C HIS A 296 -3.83 -19.16 2.32
N ALA A 297 -4.86 -19.79 2.91
CA ALA A 297 -4.92 -21.24 3.05
C ALA A 297 -4.87 -21.96 1.68
N GLU A 298 -5.58 -21.47 0.67
CA GLU A 298 -5.58 -22.05 -0.68
C GLU A 298 -4.22 -21.86 -1.38
N VAL A 299 -3.61 -20.69 -1.24
CA VAL A 299 -2.29 -20.39 -1.81
C VAL A 299 -1.20 -21.32 -1.25
N VAL A 300 -1.19 -21.48 0.09
CA VAL A 300 -0.22 -22.38 0.75
C VAL A 300 -0.50 -23.85 0.42
N ALA A 301 -1.78 -24.26 0.36
CA ALA A 301 -2.16 -25.61 -0.02
C ALA A 301 -1.74 -25.97 -1.46
N ALA A 302 -1.60 -24.98 -2.34
CA ALA A 302 -1.09 -25.18 -3.70
C ALA A 302 0.44 -25.34 -3.76
N GLY A 303 1.16 -25.12 -2.65
CA GLY A 303 2.62 -25.22 -2.58
C GLY A 303 3.38 -23.90 -2.78
N ALA A 304 2.67 -22.78 -2.87
CA ALA A 304 3.30 -21.46 -2.85
C ALA A 304 3.64 -21.04 -1.40
N LEU A 305 4.55 -20.09 -1.26
CA LEU A 305 4.91 -19.50 0.03
C LEU A 305 4.18 -18.17 0.20
N ALA A 306 3.59 -17.97 1.37
CA ALA A 306 3.00 -16.69 1.74
C ALA A 306 3.04 -16.53 3.27
N ARG A 307 3.24 -15.31 3.75
CA ARG A 307 3.05 -14.99 5.17
C ARG A 307 1.55 -14.82 5.46
N PRO A 308 1.08 -15.24 6.64
CA PRO A 308 -0.28 -14.93 7.06
C PRO A 308 -0.49 -13.40 7.05
N PRO A 309 -1.52 -12.88 6.38
CA PRO A 309 -1.77 -11.45 6.34
C PRO A 309 -2.22 -10.92 7.72
N GLN A 310 -1.62 -9.83 8.16
CA GLN A 310 -1.87 -9.19 9.45
C GLN A 310 -2.63 -7.87 9.32
N ALA A 311 -2.64 -7.29 8.12
CA ALA A 311 -3.29 -6.02 7.81
C ALA A 311 -3.71 -5.94 6.35
N GLY A 312 -4.42 -4.88 5.99
CA GLY A 312 -4.76 -4.59 4.60
C GLY A 312 -5.85 -5.49 4.02
N ARG A 313 -5.88 -5.52 2.69
CA ARG A 313 -6.89 -6.22 1.87
C ARG A 313 -6.24 -7.08 0.80
N HIS A 314 -5.07 -7.64 1.10
CA HIS A 314 -4.26 -8.40 0.15
C HIS A 314 -3.34 -9.37 0.88
N LEU A 315 -2.69 -10.22 0.11
CA LEU A 315 -1.54 -11.02 0.55
C LEU A 315 -0.51 -11.08 -0.59
N TYR A 316 0.73 -11.40 -0.24
CA TYR A 316 1.84 -11.52 -1.18
C TYR A 316 2.33 -12.96 -1.22
N ALA A 317 2.23 -13.59 -2.39
CA ALA A 317 2.56 -14.99 -2.59
C ALA A 317 3.82 -15.13 -3.44
N ASP A 318 4.72 -16.03 -3.05
CA ASP A 318 5.90 -16.45 -3.80
C ASP A 318 5.64 -17.86 -4.39
N LEU A 319 5.50 -17.90 -5.72
CA LEU A 319 5.32 -19.13 -6.49
C LEU A 319 6.67 -19.69 -7.00
N GLY A 320 7.79 -19.23 -6.46
CA GLY A 320 9.11 -19.77 -6.75
C GLY A 320 9.23 -21.29 -6.61
N PRO A 321 8.64 -21.93 -5.59
CA PRO A 321 8.59 -23.40 -5.49
C PRO A 321 7.87 -24.10 -6.64
N LEU A 322 7.01 -23.40 -7.38
CA LEU A 322 6.26 -23.91 -8.53
C LEU A 322 6.88 -23.50 -9.87
N ARG A 323 8.11 -23.00 -9.88
CA ARG A 323 8.79 -22.46 -11.07
C ARG A 323 8.79 -23.44 -12.24
N GLU A 324 9.19 -24.68 -12.01
CA GLU A 324 9.33 -25.68 -13.08
C GLU A 324 7.98 -26.02 -13.76
N PRO A 325 6.93 -26.38 -13.01
CA PRO A 325 5.61 -26.59 -13.62
C PRO A 325 5.03 -25.32 -14.26
N LEU A 326 5.33 -24.14 -13.75
CA LEU A 326 4.92 -22.87 -14.36
C LEU A 326 5.68 -22.61 -15.67
N ALA A 327 6.98 -22.91 -15.73
CA ALA A 327 7.80 -22.79 -16.93
C ALA A 327 7.28 -23.69 -18.07
N ALA A 328 6.79 -24.89 -17.75
CA ALA A 328 6.15 -25.80 -18.71
C ALA A 328 4.86 -25.22 -19.32
N ARG A 329 4.29 -24.17 -18.73
CA ARG A 329 3.12 -23.42 -19.22
C ARG A 329 3.49 -22.06 -19.82
N GLY A 330 4.75 -21.81 -20.12
CA GLY A 330 5.24 -20.55 -20.71
C GLY A 330 5.45 -19.42 -19.70
N VAL A 331 5.40 -19.68 -18.38
CA VAL A 331 5.65 -18.65 -17.36
C VAL A 331 7.15 -18.57 -17.06
N GLY A 332 7.82 -17.60 -17.64
CA GLY A 332 9.26 -17.36 -17.44
C GLY A 332 9.56 -16.30 -16.38
N ASP A 333 8.65 -15.38 -16.19
CA ASP A 333 8.85 -14.21 -15.29
C ASP A 333 7.56 -13.76 -14.58
N ALA A 334 7.65 -12.68 -13.79
CA ALA A 334 6.54 -12.16 -13.00
C ALA A 334 5.43 -11.53 -13.86
N GLN A 335 5.73 -11.05 -15.07
CA GLN A 335 4.71 -10.54 -15.98
C GLN A 335 3.89 -11.68 -16.58
N ASP A 336 4.54 -12.77 -17.00
CA ASP A 336 3.85 -13.96 -17.49
C ASP A 336 2.97 -14.57 -16.38
N LEU A 337 3.48 -14.58 -15.14
CA LEU A 337 2.70 -15.03 -13.97
C LEU A 337 1.47 -14.15 -13.72
N GLU A 338 1.62 -12.82 -13.80
CA GLU A 338 0.51 -11.87 -13.70
C GLU A 338 -0.55 -12.15 -14.75
N ASP A 339 -0.15 -12.34 -16.02
CA ASP A 339 -1.07 -12.56 -17.13
C ASP A 339 -1.80 -13.91 -16.97
N LEU A 340 -1.08 -14.98 -16.61
CA LEU A 340 -1.66 -16.29 -16.35
C LEU A 340 -2.70 -16.24 -15.22
N LEU A 341 -2.32 -15.66 -14.06
CA LEU A 341 -3.19 -15.64 -12.89
C LEU A 341 -4.38 -14.68 -13.09
N THR A 342 -4.17 -13.53 -13.73
CA THR A 342 -5.26 -12.60 -14.04
C THR A 342 -6.30 -13.27 -14.94
N ALA A 343 -5.87 -14.00 -15.96
CA ALA A 343 -6.77 -14.74 -16.84
C ALA A 343 -7.52 -15.86 -16.12
N ARG A 344 -6.85 -16.64 -15.25
CA ARG A 344 -7.47 -17.76 -14.53
C ARG A 344 -8.40 -17.33 -13.41
N LEU A 345 -8.01 -16.30 -12.65
CA LEU A 345 -8.81 -15.81 -11.54
C LEU A 345 -9.95 -14.90 -11.98
N GLY A 346 -9.89 -14.35 -13.20
CA GLY A 346 -10.84 -13.35 -13.68
C GLY A 346 -10.76 -12.04 -12.89
N MET A 347 -9.64 -11.82 -12.18
CA MET A 347 -9.38 -10.61 -11.40
C MET A 347 -7.89 -10.22 -11.46
N PRO A 348 -7.53 -8.94 -11.26
CA PRO A 348 -6.14 -8.53 -11.29
C PRO A 348 -5.27 -9.26 -10.26
N ALA A 349 -4.15 -9.81 -10.71
CA ALA A 349 -3.14 -10.48 -9.88
C ALA A 349 -1.75 -9.89 -10.21
N PRO A 350 -1.46 -8.63 -9.80
CA PRO A 350 -0.26 -7.93 -10.19
C PRO A 350 1.00 -8.63 -9.70
N GLY A 351 1.96 -8.79 -10.61
CA GLY A 351 3.23 -9.45 -10.38
C GLY A 351 4.19 -8.63 -9.50
N GLY A 352 5.12 -9.33 -8.84
CA GLY A 352 6.07 -8.74 -7.90
C GLY A 352 6.95 -7.63 -8.48
N HIS A 353 7.23 -7.68 -9.79
CA HIS A 353 7.98 -6.63 -10.49
C HIS A 353 7.33 -5.23 -10.39
N ARG A 354 6.01 -5.15 -10.20
CA ARG A 354 5.30 -3.88 -9.96
C ARG A 354 5.60 -3.29 -8.57
N PHE A 355 6.03 -4.12 -7.65
CA PHE A 355 6.36 -3.79 -6.26
C PHE A 355 7.88 -3.72 -6.03
N GLY A 356 8.66 -3.59 -7.09
CA GLY A 356 10.11 -3.44 -7.05
C GLY A 356 10.89 -4.75 -6.94
N ASP A 357 10.23 -5.91 -6.93
CA ASP A 357 10.93 -7.19 -7.02
C ASP A 357 11.55 -7.41 -8.40
N ASP A 358 12.50 -8.33 -8.47
CA ASP A 358 13.10 -8.70 -9.73
C ASP A 358 12.06 -9.35 -10.66
N LEU A 359 12.11 -8.99 -11.94
CA LEU A 359 11.19 -9.54 -12.93
C LEU A 359 11.20 -11.07 -12.96
N GLY A 360 12.36 -11.69 -12.72
CA GLY A 360 12.50 -13.15 -12.63
C GLY A 360 11.94 -13.80 -11.36
N ALA A 361 11.54 -13.02 -10.35
CA ALA A 361 10.92 -13.56 -9.13
C ALA A 361 9.42 -13.81 -9.37
N LEU A 362 8.98 -15.07 -9.21
CA LEU A 362 7.59 -15.46 -9.43
C LEU A 362 6.72 -15.11 -8.22
N ARG A 363 6.56 -13.80 -7.98
CA ARG A 363 5.77 -13.26 -6.87
C ARG A 363 4.55 -12.50 -7.39
N VAL A 364 3.48 -12.50 -6.59
CA VAL A 364 2.20 -11.89 -6.96
C VAL A 364 1.48 -11.34 -5.74
N ARG A 365 0.82 -10.18 -5.89
CA ARG A 365 -0.11 -9.64 -4.89
C ARG A 365 -1.53 -10.04 -5.22
N LEU A 366 -2.21 -10.69 -4.29
CA LEU A 366 -3.60 -11.13 -4.40
C LEU A 366 -4.49 -10.28 -3.49
N ALA A 367 -5.40 -9.51 -4.09
CA ALA A 367 -6.30 -8.63 -3.34
C ALA A 367 -7.62 -9.33 -3.02
N THR A 368 -8.18 -9.05 -1.83
CA THR A 368 -9.46 -9.62 -1.38
C THR A 368 -10.68 -8.86 -1.91
N GLY A 369 -10.53 -7.58 -2.24
CA GLY A 369 -11.61 -6.72 -2.72
C GLY A 369 -12.31 -7.25 -3.98
N PRO A 370 -11.60 -7.69 -5.02
CA PRO A 370 -12.22 -8.25 -6.22
C PRO A 370 -13.10 -9.48 -5.94
N LEU A 371 -12.77 -10.28 -4.94
CA LEU A 371 -13.59 -11.44 -4.55
C LEU A 371 -14.94 -11.02 -3.95
N LEU A 372 -15.01 -9.86 -3.32
CA LEU A 372 -16.24 -9.27 -2.79
C LEU A 372 -17.06 -8.59 -3.87
N GLY A 373 -16.41 -8.10 -4.94
CA GLY A 373 -16.98 -7.22 -5.96
C GLY A 373 -17.94 -7.90 -6.94
N GLY A 374 -18.06 -9.24 -6.93
CA GLY A 374 -18.85 -10.01 -7.92
C GLY A 374 -20.37 -10.01 -7.70
N GLY A 375 -20.88 -9.39 -6.62
CA GLY A 375 -22.29 -9.35 -6.29
C GLY A 375 -22.95 -8.01 -6.58
N THR A 376 -24.28 -7.93 -6.36
CA THR A 376 -25.01 -6.65 -6.33
C THR A 376 -24.52 -5.77 -5.16
N VAL A 377 -24.96 -4.51 -5.14
CA VAL A 377 -24.62 -3.59 -4.02
C VAL A 377 -25.11 -4.15 -2.69
N GLU A 378 -26.33 -4.72 -2.69
CA GLU A 378 -26.97 -5.36 -1.54
C GLU A 378 -26.20 -6.58 -1.07
N GLU A 379 -25.84 -7.50 -1.97
CA GLU A 379 -25.05 -8.69 -1.65
C GLU A 379 -23.68 -8.34 -1.03
N ARG A 380 -23.04 -7.27 -1.53
CA ARG A 380 -21.78 -6.77 -0.96
C ARG A 380 -21.98 -6.13 0.42
N ALA A 381 -23.10 -5.44 0.64
CA ALA A 381 -23.46 -4.91 1.95
C ALA A 381 -23.72 -6.04 2.96
N ASP A 382 -24.38 -7.11 2.55
CA ASP A 382 -24.64 -8.29 3.38
C ASP A 382 -23.36 -8.96 3.88
N CYS A 383 -22.26 -8.88 3.13
CA CYS A 383 -20.96 -9.38 3.58
C CYS A 383 -20.47 -8.73 4.87
N LEU A 384 -20.81 -7.45 5.10
CA LEU A 384 -20.37 -6.69 6.26
C LEU A 384 -21.13 -7.05 7.54
N THR A 385 -22.38 -7.46 7.40
CA THR A 385 -23.30 -7.72 8.52
C THR A 385 -23.46 -9.21 8.81
N SER A 386 -23.14 -10.07 7.84
CA SER A 386 -23.27 -11.53 8.00
C SER A 386 -22.32 -12.07 9.07
N PRO A 387 -22.78 -12.92 9.99
CA PRO A 387 -21.94 -13.66 10.91
C PRO A 387 -21.05 -14.71 10.20
N ALA A 388 -21.47 -15.19 9.01
CA ALA A 388 -20.77 -16.17 8.20
C ALA A 388 -20.61 -15.67 6.73
N PRO A 389 -19.84 -14.61 6.49
CA PRO A 389 -19.77 -13.98 5.16
C PRO A 389 -19.22 -14.91 4.08
N LEU A 390 -18.32 -15.84 4.42
CA LEU A 390 -17.74 -16.80 3.46
C LEU A 390 -18.78 -17.80 2.91
N GLU A 391 -19.91 -17.96 3.60
CA GLU A 391 -21.00 -18.84 3.18
C GLU A 391 -22.01 -18.15 2.24
N LEU A 392 -21.92 -16.82 2.09
CA LEU A 392 -22.79 -16.08 1.18
C LEU A 392 -22.56 -16.54 -0.26
N PRO A 393 -23.64 -16.74 -1.04
CA PRO A 393 -23.56 -17.45 -2.33
C PRO A 393 -22.57 -16.85 -3.33
N HIS A 394 -22.49 -15.52 -3.41
CA HIS A 394 -21.58 -14.82 -4.34
C HIS A 394 -20.11 -14.95 -3.91
N LEU A 395 -19.82 -14.74 -2.62
CA LEU A 395 -18.45 -14.85 -2.08
C LEU A 395 -17.98 -16.32 -2.10
N ARG A 396 -18.85 -17.25 -1.73
CA ARG A 396 -18.55 -18.68 -1.82
C ARG A 396 -18.21 -19.11 -3.24
N ARG A 397 -18.94 -18.64 -4.25
CA ARG A 397 -18.61 -18.91 -5.67
C ARG A 397 -17.24 -18.36 -6.05
N ALA A 398 -16.93 -17.12 -5.65
CA ALA A 398 -15.63 -16.50 -5.91
C ALA A 398 -14.47 -17.29 -5.26
N LEU A 399 -14.65 -17.72 -4.01
CA LEU A 399 -13.65 -18.54 -3.30
C LEU A 399 -13.50 -19.93 -3.89
N VAL A 400 -14.59 -20.56 -4.35
CA VAL A 400 -14.52 -21.86 -5.07
C VAL A 400 -13.76 -21.71 -6.38
N SER A 401 -14.04 -20.66 -7.17
CA SER A 401 -13.30 -20.39 -8.40
C SER A 401 -11.81 -20.14 -8.12
N PHE A 402 -11.50 -19.36 -7.07
CA PHE A 402 -10.13 -19.12 -6.63
C PHE A 402 -9.41 -20.42 -6.25
N ARG A 403 -10.06 -21.26 -5.44
CA ARG A 403 -9.56 -22.59 -5.04
C ARG A 403 -9.26 -23.44 -6.25
N SER A 404 -10.21 -23.57 -7.19
CA SER A 404 -10.03 -24.40 -8.40
C SER A 404 -8.81 -23.97 -9.21
N ALA A 405 -8.58 -22.66 -9.35
CA ALA A 405 -7.41 -22.13 -10.06
C ALA A 405 -6.08 -22.54 -9.39
N PHE A 406 -6.02 -22.51 -8.06
CA PHE A 406 -4.83 -22.93 -7.32
C PHE A 406 -4.68 -24.44 -7.20
N GLU A 407 -5.78 -25.21 -7.14
CA GLU A 407 -5.74 -26.68 -7.24
C GLU A 407 -5.18 -27.16 -8.57
N GLU A 408 -5.55 -26.53 -9.68
CA GLU A 408 -4.95 -26.79 -10.99
C GLU A 408 -3.43 -26.59 -11.00
N LEU A 409 -2.94 -25.49 -10.40
CA LEU A 409 -1.50 -25.23 -10.27
C LEU A 409 -0.79 -26.31 -9.46
N ARG A 410 -1.41 -26.72 -8.35
CA ARG A 410 -0.89 -27.81 -7.49
C ARG A 410 -0.84 -29.14 -8.22
N ASP A 411 -1.91 -29.48 -8.95
CA ASP A 411 -2.00 -30.78 -9.66
C ASP A 411 -1.03 -30.83 -10.82
N ASP A 412 -0.75 -29.70 -11.47
CA ASP A 412 0.33 -29.59 -12.46
C ASP A 412 1.70 -29.80 -11.85
N ALA A 413 1.96 -29.18 -10.68
CA ALA A 413 3.21 -29.40 -9.95
C ALA A 413 3.44 -30.86 -9.55
N ARG A 414 2.37 -31.58 -9.21
CA ARG A 414 2.44 -33.03 -8.88
C ARG A 414 2.66 -33.93 -10.08
N ARG A 415 2.17 -33.53 -11.26
CA ARG A 415 2.33 -34.29 -12.50
C ARG A 415 3.65 -34.00 -13.21
N TRP A 416 4.31 -32.91 -12.80
CA TRP A 416 5.58 -32.55 -13.41
C TRP A 416 6.66 -33.55 -13.05
N GLU A 417 7.23 -34.23 -14.06
CA GLU A 417 8.40 -35.07 -13.94
C GLU A 417 9.59 -34.31 -14.54
N PRO A 418 10.76 -34.22 -13.85
CA PRO A 418 11.92 -33.56 -14.41
C PRO A 418 12.33 -34.25 -15.72
N PRO A 419 12.72 -33.51 -16.77
CA PRO A 419 13.24 -34.09 -17.99
C PRO A 419 14.48 -34.94 -17.65
N ARG A 420 14.46 -36.17 -18.18
CA ARG A 420 15.55 -37.17 -17.97
C ARG A 420 16.83 -36.74 -18.67
#